data_20917243b6d1aee7d44c9b98786147c2
#
_entry.id   20917243b6d1aee7d44c9b98786147c2
#
_cell.length_a   1.000
_cell.length_b   1.000
_cell.length_c   1.000
_cell.angle_alpha   90.00
_cell.angle_beta   90.00
_cell.angle_gamma   90.00
#
_symmetry.space_group_name_H-M   'P 1'
#
loop_
_entity.id
_entity.type
_entity.pdbx_description
1 polymer ?
#
loop_
_entity_poly.entity_id
_entity_poly.type
_entity_poly.pdbx_seq_one_letter_code
_entity_poly.pdbx_strand_id
1 'polypeptide(L)'
;MIEEYHPDRILIEPSGVGKLSDVIRAVQSADTAGAVLGGFTTVADAGKVKMYMKNFGEFYNNQIEHASTIILSRTQNIKEDKLEAAVALLREHNAQASIITTPWDQLTGKQILEVMEQKSTLQAELDALAAEIEHEHHHHEDEECCCGHDHDHDHEHHHEDGECCHDHDHEHEHHHDHDHEHHHEDGECCCGHDHHHDHHHHHADEVFTSFGRETTRRFTDEEIRHALEALDDTEKYGIILRAKGIVQGEDGQWIHFDYVPGDVDVRHGSAEIIGRLCVIGSKLNEQAVAALFGLN
;
A
#
# COMPACT_ATOMS: atom_id res chain seq x y z
N MET A 1 -20.11 -30.98 3.82
CA MET A 1 -18.88 -30.52 4.53
C MET A 1 -18.99 -29.06 4.95
N ILE A 2 -19.17 -28.07 4.05
CA ILE A 2 -19.32 -26.65 4.42
C ILE A 2 -20.53 -26.44 5.33
N GLU A 3 -21.69 -26.94 4.93
CA GLU A 3 -22.93 -26.85 5.71
C GLU A 3 -22.91 -27.64 7.02
N GLU A 4 -22.06 -28.65 7.13
CA GLU A 4 -21.97 -29.51 8.30
C GLU A 4 -20.98 -28.96 9.35
N TYR A 5 -19.82 -28.47 8.89
CA TYR A 5 -18.71 -28.06 9.77
C TYR A 5 -18.60 -26.55 9.92
N HIS A 6 -19.25 -25.76 9.08
CA HIS A 6 -19.20 -24.29 9.08
C HIS A 6 -17.78 -23.74 9.25
N PRO A 7 -16.81 -24.18 8.41
CA PRO A 7 -15.42 -23.75 8.58
C PRO A 7 -15.25 -22.26 8.21
N ASP A 8 -14.44 -21.54 8.99
CA ASP A 8 -14.06 -20.18 8.67
C ASP A 8 -13.10 -20.13 7.48
N ARG A 9 -12.34 -21.20 7.23
CA ARG A 9 -11.35 -21.31 6.16
C ARG A 9 -11.17 -22.74 5.69
N ILE A 10 -10.98 -22.89 4.38
CA ILE A 10 -10.69 -24.18 3.74
C ILE A 10 -9.36 -24.04 3.00
N LEU A 11 -8.41 -24.94 3.32
CA LEU A 11 -7.15 -25.08 2.60
C LEU A 11 -7.23 -26.32 1.71
N ILE A 12 -6.92 -26.13 0.42
CA ILE A 12 -6.89 -27.21 -0.57
C ILE A 12 -5.44 -27.40 -1.00
N GLU A 13 -4.87 -28.58 -0.73
CA GLU A 13 -3.56 -28.98 -1.22
C GLU A 13 -3.76 -30.02 -2.35
N PRO A 14 -3.64 -29.61 -3.62
CA PRO A 14 -3.73 -30.56 -4.73
C PRO A 14 -2.42 -31.32 -4.91
N SER A 15 -2.43 -32.34 -5.80
CA SER A 15 -1.20 -33.02 -6.21
C SER A 15 -0.20 -32.05 -6.85
N GLY A 16 1.08 -32.13 -6.45
CA GLY A 16 2.15 -31.27 -6.96
C GLY A 16 2.48 -31.42 -8.45
N VAL A 17 1.86 -32.36 -9.14
CA VAL A 17 1.98 -32.56 -10.59
C VAL A 17 0.78 -32.01 -11.38
N GLY A 18 -0.14 -31.31 -10.72
CA GLY A 18 -1.29 -30.66 -11.36
C GLY A 18 -1.00 -29.23 -11.80
N LYS A 19 -1.75 -28.75 -12.78
CA LYS A 19 -1.78 -27.34 -13.12
C LYS A 19 -2.63 -26.58 -12.12
N LEU A 20 -2.10 -25.51 -11.53
CA LEU A 20 -2.84 -24.67 -10.59
C LEU A 20 -4.08 -24.06 -11.25
N SER A 21 -3.98 -23.65 -12.51
CA SER A 21 -5.11 -23.13 -13.30
C SER A 21 -6.29 -24.10 -13.39
N ASP A 22 -6.03 -25.43 -13.44
CA ASP A 22 -7.09 -26.42 -13.51
C ASP A 22 -7.78 -26.60 -12.16
N VAL A 23 -7.01 -26.54 -11.07
CA VAL A 23 -7.53 -26.58 -9.70
C VAL A 23 -8.41 -25.35 -9.43
N ILE A 24 -7.94 -24.17 -9.82
CA ILE A 24 -8.71 -22.93 -9.68
C ILE A 24 -10.06 -23.04 -10.41
N ARG A 25 -10.04 -23.48 -11.68
CA ARG A 25 -11.27 -23.69 -12.47
C ARG A 25 -12.20 -24.72 -11.84
N ALA A 26 -11.66 -25.83 -11.35
CA ALA A 26 -12.46 -26.86 -10.70
C ALA A 26 -13.15 -26.32 -9.43
N VAL A 27 -12.46 -25.54 -8.61
CA VAL A 27 -13.03 -24.93 -7.41
C VAL A 27 -14.07 -23.85 -7.78
N GLN A 28 -13.79 -23.04 -8.81
CA GLN A 28 -14.74 -22.02 -9.28
C GLN A 28 -16.04 -22.62 -9.86
N SER A 29 -15.96 -23.81 -10.46
CA SER A 29 -17.12 -24.50 -11.02
C SER A 29 -17.91 -25.32 -10.00
N ALA A 30 -17.38 -25.52 -8.80
CA ALA A 30 -18.05 -26.26 -7.74
C ALA A 30 -19.08 -25.37 -7.02
N ASP A 31 -20.12 -26.01 -6.48
CA ASP A 31 -21.01 -25.34 -5.54
C ASP A 31 -20.29 -25.12 -4.21
N THR A 32 -19.91 -23.90 -3.95
CA THR A 32 -19.12 -23.52 -2.77
C THR A 32 -19.99 -23.11 -1.58
N ALA A 33 -21.31 -23.20 -1.68
CA ALA A 33 -22.25 -22.81 -0.62
C ALA A 33 -21.93 -21.41 0.00
N GLY A 34 -21.51 -20.47 -0.86
CA GLY A 34 -21.18 -19.11 -0.46
C GLY A 34 -19.73 -18.89 -0.01
N ALA A 35 -18.87 -19.92 -0.02
CA ALA A 35 -17.45 -19.73 0.23
C ALA A 35 -16.78 -18.93 -0.91
N VAL A 36 -15.93 -17.97 -0.53
CA VAL A 36 -15.19 -17.12 -1.47
C VAL A 36 -13.79 -17.68 -1.68
N LEU A 37 -13.38 -17.75 -2.94
CA LEU A 37 -12.02 -18.15 -3.29
C LEU A 37 -11.04 -17.05 -2.86
N GLY A 38 -10.10 -17.41 -1.98
CA GLY A 38 -9.13 -16.50 -1.38
C GLY A 38 -7.86 -16.36 -2.22
N GLY A 39 -6.76 -16.95 -1.76
CA GLY A 39 -5.45 -16.87 -2.42
C GLY A 39 -5.03 -18.19 -3.08
N PHE A 40 -4.14 -18.07 -4.06
CA PHE A 40 -3.50 -19.20 -4.75
C PHE A 40 -2.03 -19.21 -4.39
N THR A 41 -1.59 -20.21 -3.64
CA THR A 41 -0.24 -20.25 -3.10
C THR A 41 0.56 -21.39 -3.71
N THR A 42 1.76 -21.05 -4.21
CA THR A 42 2.74 -22.05 -4.67
C THR A 42 3.94 -22.07 -3.74
N VAL A 43 4.35 -23.27 -3.31
CA VAL A 43 5.57 -23.48 -2.53
C VAL A 43 6.67 -23.98 -3.45
N ALA A 44 7.80 -23.24 -3.53
CA ALA A 44 8.91 -23.55 -4.41
C ALA A 44 10.24 -23.70 -3.64
N ASP A 45 11.07 -24.67 -4.01
CA ASP A 45 12.43 -24.81 -3.47
C ASP A 45 13.35 -23.75 -4.08
N ALA A 46 13.81 -22.79 -3.28
CA ALA A 46 14.63 -21.67 -3.74
C ALA A 46 15.91 -22.11 -4.50
N GLY A 47 16.50 -23.24 -4.10
CA GLY A 47 17.70 -23.78 -4.75
C GLY A 47 17.44 -24.49 -6.07
N LYS A 48 16.17 -24.75 -6.43
CA LYS A 48 15.80 -25.60 -7.57
C LYS A 48 14.90 -24.92 -8.60
N VAL A 49 14.54 -23.65 -8.43
CA VAL A 49 13.65 -22.90 -9.33
C VAL A 49 14.06 -23.06 -10.79
N LYS A 50 15.29 -22.70 -11.15
CA LYS A 50 15.80 -22.79 -12.52
C LYS A 50 15.74 -24.22 -13.09
N MET A 51 16.08 -25.21 -12.27
CA MET A 51 16.09 -26.62 -12.68
C MET A 51 14.66 -27.12 -12.93
N TYR A 52 13.71 -26.76 -12.05
CA TYR A 52 12.33 -27.21 -12.18
C TYR A 52 11.60 -26.51 -13.33
N MET A 53 11.83 -25.23 -13.56
CA MET A 53 11.33 -24.52 -14.75
C MET A 53 11.77 -25.19 -16.04
N LYS A 54 13.04 -25.63 -16.10
CA LYS A 54 13.58 -26.31 -17.27
C LYS A 54 13.02 -27.74 -17.47
N ASN A 55 12.91 -28.50 -16.39
CA ASN A 55 12.61 -29.94 -16.48
C ASN A 55 11.10 -30.23 -16.41
N PHE A 56 10.31 -29.38 -15.75
CA PHE A 56 8.88 -29.57 -15.51
C PHE A 56 8.07 -28.35 -15.97
N GLY A 57 8.58 -27.62 -16.98
CA GLY A 57 8.10 -26.31 -17.40
C GLY A 57 6.59 -26.18 -17.51
N GLU A 58 5.90 -27.14 -18.13
CA GLU A 58 4.45 -27.06 -18.30
C GLU A 58 3.68 -26.97 -16.98
N PHE A 59 4.02 -27.78 -16.03
CA PHE A 59 3.32 -27.82 -14.72
C PHE A 59 3.88 -26.78 -13.76
N TYR A 60 5.21 -26.74 -13.64
CA TYR A 60 5.86 -25.84 -12.71
C TYR A 60 5.64 -24.37 -13.07
N ASN A 61 5.80 -23.99 -14.34
CA ASN A 61 5.57 -22.60 -14.78
C ASN A 61 4.10 -22.21 -14.60
N ASN A 62 3.15 -23.11 -14.91
CA ASN A 62 1.74 -22.86 -14.66
C ASN A 62 1.44 -22.58 -13.18
N GLN A 63 2.07 -23.31 -12.25
CA GLN A 63 1.92 -23.09 -10.81
C GLN A 63 2.49 -21.72 -10.40
N ILE A 64 3.60 -21.27 -10.99
CA ILE A 64 4.18 -19.95 -10.74
C ILE A 64 3.32 -18.84 -11.35
N GLU A 65 2.91 -18.97 -12.60
CA GLU A 65 2.17 -17.96 -13.37
C GLU A 65 0.79 -17.65 -12.78
N HIS A 66 0.14 -18.66 -12.18
CA HIS A 66 -1.20 -18.51 -11.61
C HIS A 66 -1.22 -18.28 -10.09
N ALA A 67 -0.06 -18.27 -9.43
CA ALA A 67 0.02 -17.99 -8.01
C ALA A 67 -0.25 -16.52 -7.70
N SER A 68 -1.01 -16.24 -6.66
CA SER A 68 -1.07 -14.92 -6.04
C SER A 68 0.03 -14.74 -4.98
N THR A 69 0.51 -15.87 -4.44
CA THR A 69 1.61 -15.90 -3.47
C THR A 69 2.57 -17.06 -3.80
N ILE A 70 3.86 -16.76 -3.79
CA ILE A 70 4.93 -17.76 -3.96
C ILE A 70 5.74 -17.80 -2.67
N ILE A 71 5.78 -18.95 -2.02
CA ILE A 71 6.55 -19.16 -0.80
C ILE A 71 7.83 -19.94 -1.15
N LEU A 72 8.99 -19.29 -0.99
CA LEU A 72 10.25 -19.97 -1.18
C LEU A 72 10.63 -20.77 0.06
N SER A 73 10.86 -22.04 -0.14
CA SER A 73 11.37 -22.96 0.88
C SER A 73 12.89 -23.06 0.81
N ARG A 74 13.51 -23.45 1.94
CA ARG A 74 14.97 -23.71 2.08
C ARG A 74 15.85 -22.51 1.80
N THR A 75 15.34 -21.31 1.98
CA THR A 75 16.05 -20.05 1.77
C THR A 75 17.21 -19.89 2.73
N GLN A 76 17.16 -20.45 3.93
CA GLN A 76 18.27 -20.46 4.89
C GLN A 76 19.53 -21.21 4.39
N ASN A 77 19.39 -22.08 3.41
CA ASN A 77 20.49 -22.91 2.88
C ASN A 77 21.04 -22.41 1.55
N ILE A 78 20.61 -21.26 1.08
CA ILE A 78 21.01 -20.72 -0.22
C ILE A 78 21.79 -19.40 -0.04
N LYS A 79 22.76 -19.16 -0.93
CA LYS A 79 23.49 -17.89 -0.95
C LYS A 79 22.62 -16.79 -1.52
N GLU A 80 22.87 -15.56 -1.09
CA GLU A 80 22.13 -14.37 -1.49
C GLU A 80 22.04 -14.19 -3.02
N ASP A 81 23.18 -14.31 -3.72
CA ASP A 81 23.24 -14.22 -5.19
C ASP A 81 22.32 -15.23 -5.91
N LYS A 82 22.19 -16.43 -5.34
CA LYS A 82 21.30 -17.47 -5.88
C LYS A 82 19.83 -17.24 -5.52
N LEU A 83 19.59 -16.68 -4.34
CA LEU A 83 18.23 -16.32 -3.93
C LEU A 83 17.69 -15.18 -4.82
N GLU A 84 18.50 -14.17 -5.05
CA GLU A 84 18.22 -13.06 -5.95
C GLU A 84 17.93 -13.54 -7.38
N ALA A 85 18.78 -14.42 -7.92
CA ALA A 85 18.55 -15.02 -9.24
C ALA A 85 17.28 -15.87 -9.31
N ALA A 86 16.92 -16.57 -8.23
CA ALA A 86 15.68 -17.33 -8.16
C ALA A 86 14.45 -16.40 -8.17
N VAL A 87 14.48 -15.32 -7.37
CA VAL A 87 13.42 -14.30 -7.34
C VAL A 87 13.28 -13.61 -8.69
N ALA A 88 14.38 -13.25 -9.34
CA ALA A 88 14.34 -12.64 -10.69
C ALA A 88 13.66 -13.55 -11.71
N LEU A 89 14.00 -14.84 -11.73
CA LEU A 89 13.35 -15.83 -12.61
C LEU A 89 11.85 -15.98 -12.31
N LEU A 90 11.45 -15.95 -11.05
CA LEU A 90 10.03 -16.01 -10.68
C LEU A 90 9.29 -14.75 -11.13
N ARG A 91 9.92 -13.58 -11.03
CA ARG A 91 9.36 -12.29 -11.48
C ARG A 91 9.19 -12.22 -13.01
N GLU A 92 10.07 -12.84 -13.80
CA GLU A 92 9.91 -12.97 -15.25
C GLU A 92 8.62 -13.73 -15.63
N HIS A 93 8.22 -14.72 -14.83
CA HIS A 93 7.00 -15.51 -15.04
C HIS A 93 5.77 -14.92 -14.35
N ASN A 94 5.94 -14.27 -13.22
CA ASN A 94 4.86 -13.68 -12.44
C ASN A 94 5.32 -12.40 -11.72
N ALA A 95 5.06 -11.26 -12.34
CA ALA A 95 5.41 -9.95 -11.79
C ALA A 95 4.53 -9.53 -10.60
N GLN A 96 3.33 -10.10 -10.46
CA GLN A 96 2.32 -9.64 -9.50
C GLN A 96 2.30 -10.44 -8.18
N ALA A 97 2.75 -11.68 -8.19
CA ALA A 97 2.70 -12.52 -6.99
C ALA A 97 3.51 -11.94 -5.84
N SER A 98 2.98 -12.01 -4.62
CA SER A 98 3.77 -11.77 -3.42
C SER A 98 4.77 -12.92 -3.24
N ILE A 99 6.06 -12.61 -3.00
CA ILE A 99 7.09 -13.64 -2.83
C ILE A 99 7.61 -13.61 -1.40
N ILE A 100 7.51 -14.74 -0.70
CA ILE A 100 8.10 -14.92 0.64
C ILE A 100 9.50 -15.53 0.46
N THR A 101 10.54 -14.77 0.86
CA THR A 101 11.94 -15.19 0.80
C THR A 101 12.56 -15.47 2.16
N THR A 102 11.96 -14.97 3.22
CA THR A 102 12.41 -15.14 4.59
C THR A 102 12.28 -16.59 5.04
N PRO A 103 13.27 -17.15 5.75
CA PRO A 103 13.18 -18.48 6.34
C PRO A 103 11.93 -18.63 7.23
N TRP A 104 11.24 -19.75 7.13
CA TRP A 104 9.95 -19.95 7.80
C TRP A 104 10.01 -19.93 9.32
N ASP A 105 11.15 -20.26 9.91
CA ASP A 105 11.40 -20.20 11.35
C ASP A 105 11.49 -18.77 11.89
N GLN A 106 11.65 -17.78 11.02
CA GLN A 106 11.66 -16.36 11.36
C GLN A 106 10.27 -15.70 11.19
N LEU A 107 9.31 -16.40 10.60
CA LEU A 107 7.96 -15.88 10.33
C LEU A 107 6.91 -16.52 11.23
N THR A 108 5.92 -15.72 11.62
CA THR A 108 4.72 -16.23 12.29
C THR A 108 3.72 -16.77 11.27
N GLY A 109 2.91 -17.75 11.68
CA GLY A 109 1.82 -18.24 10.82
C GLY A 109 0.82 -17.14 10.42
N LYS A 110 0.68 -16.11 11.24
CA LYS A 110 -0.17 -14.94 10.96
C LYS A 110 0.39 -14.14 9.77
N GLN A 111 1.69 -13.84 9.75
CA GLN A 111 2.33 -13.14 8.63
C GLN A 111 2.19 -13.90 7.31
N ILE A 112 2.45 -15.21 7.34
CA ILE A 112 2.29 -16.07 6.15
C ILE A 112 0.84 -16.02 5.64
N LEU A 113 -0.13 -16.13 6.55
CA LEU A 113 -1.54 -16.11 6.20
C LEU A 113 -1.99 -14.77 5.62
N GLU A 114 -1.55 -13.65 6.19
CA GLU A 114 -1.86 -12.31 5.70
C GLU A 114 -1.37 -12.10 4.26
N VAL A 115 -0.20 -12.65 3.93
CA VAL A 115 0.32 -12.61 2.55
C VAL A 115 -0.48 -13.52 1.62
N MET A 116 -0.81 -14.73 2.06
CA MET A 116 -1.66 -15.65 1.28
C MET A 116 -3.04 -15.03 0.99
N GLU A 117 -3.57 -14.22 1.89
CA GLU A 117 -4.82 -13.46 1.73
C GLU A 117 -4.63 -12.09 1.06
N GLN A 118 -3.42 -11.77 0.60
CA GLN A 118 -3.05 -10.51 -0.06
C GLN A 118 -3.34 -9.24 0.77
N LYS A 119 -3.27 -9.34 2.08
CA LYS A 119 -3.49 -8.21 3.00
C LYS A 119 -2.24 -7.35 3.22
N SER A 120 -1.05 -7.87 2.84
CA SER A 120 0.23 -7.18 2.98
C SER A 120 0.96 -7.23 1.65
N THR A 121 0.88 -6.14 0.89
CA THR A 121 1.56 -6.00 -0.40
C THR A 121 2.37 -4.71 -0.40
N LEU A 122 3.40 -4.63 -1.24
CA LEU A 122 4.18 -3.42 -1.44
C LEU A 122 3.27 -2.24 -1.87
N GLN A 123 2.26 -2.50 -2.72
CA GLN A 123 1.32 -1.47 -3.15
C GLN A 123 0.49 -0.92 -1.98
N ALA A 124 -0.01 -1.78 -1.10
CA ALA A 124 -0.77 -1.35 0.07
C ALA A 124 0.09 -0.47 1.01
N GLU A 125 1.40 -0.72 1.11
CA GLU A 125 2.31 0.13 1.88
C GLU A 125 2.58 1.47 1.21
N LEU A 126 2.75 1.48 -0.11
CA LEU A 126 2.88 2.73 -0.86
C LEU A 126 1.63 3.59 -0.72
N ASP A 127 0.45 2.99 -0.86
CA ASP A 127 -0.83 3.68 -0.71
C ASP A 127 -1.01 4.23 0.73
N ALA A 128 -0.64 3.44 1.75
CA ALA A 128 -0.69 3.88 3.14
C ALA A 128 0.27 5.04 3.41
N LEU A 129 1.49 4.96 2.88
CA LEU A 129 2.50 6.00 3.04
C LEU A 129 2.09 7.29 2.31
N ALA A 130 1.48 7.20 1.13
CA ALA A 130 0.95 8.35 0.41
C ALA A 130 -0.18 9.03 1.20
N ALA A 131 -1.11 8.26 1.77
CA ALA A 131 -2.20 8.76 2.60
C ALA A 131 -1.70 9.46 3.89
N GLU A 132 -0.63 8.94 4.52
CA GLU A 132 0.00 9.59 5.68
C GLU A 132 0.52 11.00 5.31
N ILE A 133 1.17 11.15 4.14
CA ILE A 133 1.69 12.44 3.66
C ILE A 133 0.56 13.42 3.36
N GLU A 134 -0.52 12.98 2.70
CA GLU A 134 -1.69 13.83 2.43
C GLU A 134 -2.32 14.37 3.72
N HIS A 135 -2.40 13.53 4.76
CA HIS A 135 -2.98 13.91 6.05
C HIS A 135 -2.13 14.96 6.79
N GLU A 136 -0.80 14.87 6.70
CA GLU A 136 0.11 15.86 7.29
C GLU A 136 0.00 17.23 6.60
N HIS A 137 -0.22 17.28 5.28
CA HIS A 137 -0.38 18.53 4.54
C HIS A 137 -1.68 19.28 4.87
N HIS A 138 -2.77 18.59 5.20
CA HIS A 138 -4.03 19.23 5.58
C HIS A 138 -4.00 19.90 6.95
N HIS A 139 -3.08 19.54 7.85
CA HIS A 139 -2.97 20.17 9.17
C HIS A 139 -2.15 21.46 9.19
N HIS A 140 -1.40 21.79 8.11
CA HIS A 140 -0.60 23.01 8.05
C HIS A 140 -1.30 24.21 7.37
N GLU A 141 -2.47 24.02 6.78
CA GLU A 141 -3.21 25.13 6.13
C GLU A 141 -4.11 25.92 7.09
N ASP A 142 -4.30 25.46 8.34
CA ASP A 142 -5.21 26.12 9.31
C ASP A 142 -4.52 27.10 10.29
N GLU A 143 -3.21 27.32 10.23
CA GLU A 143 -2.51 28.29 11.06
C GLU A 143 -1.94 29.43 10.20
N GLU A 144 -2.75 30.41 9.86
CA GLU A 144 -2.54 31.85 9.71
C GLU A 144 -3.57 32.46 8.76
N CYS A 145 -4.77 32.67 9.24
CA CYS A 145 -5.66 33.71 8.67
C CYS A 145 -5.96 34.76 9.72
N CYS A 146 -4.99 35.67 9.92
CA CYS A 146 -5.20 36.91 10.67
C CYS A 146 -5.93 37.97 9.79
N CYS A 147 -7.19 37.72 9.47
CA CYS A 147 -8.06 38.81 9.01
C CYS A 147 -9.26 38.88 9.95
N GLY A 148 -9.13 39.72 10.96
CA GLY A 148 -10.23 40.14 11.78
C GLY A 148 -11.29 40.79 10.92
N HIS A 149 -12.41 40.14 10.72
CA HIS A 149 -13.66 40.76 10.29
C HIS A 149 -14.66 40.47 11.40
N ASP A 150 -14.79 41.49 12.24
CA ASP A 150 -15.91 41.63 13.17
C ASP A 150 -17.19 41.78 12.34
N HIS A 151 -17.99 40.76 12.28
CA HIS A 151 -19.38 40.83 11.86
C HIS A 151 -20.26 40.77 13.10
N ASP A 152 -20.54 41.95 13.68
CA ASP A 152 -21.63 42.12 14.62
C ASP A 152 -22.95 41.91 13.87
N HIS A 153 -23.58 40.79 14.07
CA HIS A 153 -24.98 40.54 13.73
C HIS A 153 -25.78 40.51 15.03
N ASP A 154 -26.30 41.70 15.44
CA ASP A 154 -27.34 41.80 16.42
C ASP A 154 -28.65 41.23 15.84
N HIS A 155 -29.03 40.05 16.29
CA HIS A 155 -30.37 39.50 16.11
C HIS A 155 -31.10 39.58 17.45
N GLU A 156 -31.93 40.62 17.61
CA GLU A 156 -32.92 40.69 18.69
C GLU A 156 -34.04 39.66 18.41
N HIS A 157 -34.07 38.58 19.21
CA HIS A 157 -35.21 37.69 19.25
C HIS A 157 -36.11 38.04 20.43
N HIS A 158 -37.27 38.63 20.15
CA HIS A 158 -38.38 38.73 21.10
C HIS A 158 -39.06 37.36 21.24
N HIS A 159 -39.02 36.79 22.42
CA HIS A 159 -39.87 35.67 22.81
C HIS A 159 -40.96 36.19 23.75
N GLU A 160 -42.21 36.15 23.29
CA GLU A 160 -43.36 36.19 24.17
C GLU A 160 -43.83 34.73 24.48
N ASP A 161 -44.27 34.58 25.71
CA ASP A 161 -44.57 33.39 26.46
C ASP A 161 -45.54 32.35 25.77
N GLY A 162 -45.29 31.06 26.04
CA GLY A 162 -46.32 30.01 25.79
C GLY A 162 -45.77 28.58 25.85
N GLU A 163 -46.11 27.92 26.91
CA GLU A 163 -45.87 26.49 27.22
C GLU A 163 -46.23 25.52 26.05
N CYS A 164 -45.43 24.46 25.84
CA CYS A 164 -45.92 23.06 25.92
C CYS A 164 -44.89 22.03 25.46
N CYS A 165 -44.80 20.96 26.22
CA CYS A 165 -44.11 19.70 25.99
C CYS A 165 -44.52 19.01 24.70
N HIS A 166 -43.58 18.38 23.99
CA HIS A 166 -43.77 17.09 23.33
C HIS A 166 -42.43 16.53 22.78
N ASP A 167 -42.14 15.31 23.17
CA ASP A 167 -41.13 14.41 22.58
C ASP A 167 -41.46 14.15 21.10
N HIS A 168 -40.48 14.29 20.21
CA HIS A 168 -40.48 13.65 18.92
C HIS A 168 -39.07 13.32 18.43
N ASP A 169 -38.79 12.04 18.30
CA ASP A 169 -37.73 11.47 17.48
C ASP A 169 -37.93 11.89 16.03
N HIS A 170 -36.92 12.49 15.41
CA HIS A 170 -36.90 12.70 13.98
C HIS A 170 -35.55 12.28 13.36
N GLU A 171 -35.62 11.21 12.59
CA GLU A 171 -34.64 10.88 11.57
C GLU A 171 -34.69 11.94 10.47
N HIS A 172 -33.55 12.55 10.15
CA HIS A 172 -33.45 13.54 9.07
C HIS A 172 -32.75 12.94 7.86
N GLU A 173 -33.52 12.60 6.83
CA GLU A 173 -33.04 12.48 5.46
C GLU A 173 -33.04 13.87 4.83
N HIS A 174 -31.88 14.36 4.38
CA HIS A 174 -31.75 15.63 3.67
C HIS A 174 -31.75 15.38 2.17
N HIS A 175 -32.89 15.64 1.52
CA HIS A 175 -32.97 15.93 0.10
C HIS A 175 -32.96 17.45 -0.10
N HIS A 176 -31.97 17.95 -0.83
CA HIS A 176 -31.94 19.33 -1.29
C HIS A 176 -32.20 19.38 -2.80
N ASP A 177 -33.45 19.60 -3.18
CA ASP A 177 -33.79 20.12 -4.49
C ASP A 177 -34.03 21.62 -4.33
N HIS A 178 -33.22 22.45 -4.95
CA HIS A 178 -33.44 23.89 -5.06
C HIS A 178 -33.61 24.26 -6.53
N ASP A 179 -34.87 24.31 -6.98
CA ASP A 179 -35.27 25.07 -8.14
C ASP A 179 -35.54 26.52 -7.72
N HIS A 180 -34.70 27.45 -8.16
CA HIS A 180 -34.98 28.89 -8.04
C HIS A 180 -35.12 29.48 -9.44
N GLU A 181 -36.37 29.74 -9.83
CA GLU A 181 -36.70 30.65 -10.93
C GLU A 181 -36.58 32.07 -10.42
N HIS A 182 -35.62 32.83 -10.96
CA HIS A 182 -35.52 34.30 -10.75
C HIS A 182 -36.00 35.03 -12.00
N HIS A 183 -37.13 35.74 -11.86
CA HIS A 183 -37.51 36.82 -12.76
C HIS A 183 -36.77 38.09 -12.41
N HIS A 184 -36.01 38.62 -13.37
CA HIS A 184 -35.43 39.98 -13.27
C HIS A 184 -36.14 40.92 -14.24
N GLU A 185 -36.77 41.95 -13.67
CA GLU A 185 -37.09 43.18 -14.40
C GLU A 185 -35.95 44.17 -14.18
N ASP A 186 -35.70 44.92 -15.22
CA ASP A 186 -34.63 45.86 -15.51
C ASP A 186 -34.08 46.72 -14.38
N GLY A 187 -32.75 46.77 -14.24
CA GLY A 187 -32.01 47.70 -13.42
C GLY A 187 -30.49 47.53 -13.55
N GLU A 188 -29.84 48.45 -14.32
CA GLU A 188 -28.40 48.50 -14.53
C GLU A 188 -27.62 48.58 -13.22
N CYS A 189 -26.70 47.70 -12.94
CA CYS A 189 -25.65 47.86 -11.95
C CYS A 189 -24.35 47.20 -12.44
N CYS A 190 -23.41 48.04 -12.83
CA CYS A 190 -22.03 47.69 -13.16
C CYS A 190 -21.23 47.49 -11.87
N CYS A 191 -21.01 46.24 -11.49
CA CYS A 191 -19.84 45.80 -10.70
C CYS A 191 -19.43 44.44 -11.17
N GLY A 192 -18.53 44.42 -12.14
CA GLY A 192 -17.84 43.19 -12.53
C GLY A 192 -16.88 42.77 -11.42
N HIS A 193 -17.18 41.70 -10.75
CA HIS A 193 -16.20 40.94 -9.99
C HIS A 193 -16.43 39.47 -10.37
N ASP A 194 -15.77 39.06 -11.45
CA ASP A 194 -15.57 37.65 -11.76
C ASP A 194 -14.60 37.08 -10.72
N HIS A 195 -15.12 36.53 -9.65
CA HIS A 195 -14.38 35.61 -8.80
C HIS A 195 -14.58 34.19 -9.33
N HIS A 196 -13.87 33.87 -10.41
CA HIS A 196 -13.55 32.48 -10.73
C HIS A 196 -12.55 32.00 -9.68
N HIS A 197 -13.03 31.44 -8.59
CA HIS A 197 -12.25 30.56 -7.77
C HIS A 197 -12.18 29.21 -8.48
N ASP A 198 -11.29 29.09 -9.45
CA ASP A 198 -10.78 27.81 -9.90
C ASP A 198 -10.00 27.21 -8.72
N HIS A 199 -10.69 26.46 -7.88
CA HIS A 199 -10.04 25.52 -6.97
C HIS A 199 -9.46 24.40 -7.82
N HIS A 200 -8.25 24.62 -8.36
CA HIS A 200 -7.42 23.56 -8.87
C HIS A 200 -7.04 22.68 -7.66
N HIS A 201 -7.86 21.66 -7.40
CA HIS A 201 -7.43 20.54 -6.61
C HIS A 201 -6.33 19.84 -7.41
N HIS A 202 -5.08 20.23 -7.18
CA HIS A 202 -3.93 19.45 -7.61
C HIS A 202 -4.04 18.12 -6.87
N HIS A 203 -4.40 17.06 -7.59
CA HIS A 203 -4.33 15.72 -7.03
C HIS A 203 -2.87 15.46 -6.63
N ALA A 204 -2.65 14.92 -5.43
CA ALA A 204 -1.31 14.61 -4.92
C ALA A 204 -0.49 13.78 -5.92
N ASP A 205 -1.16 12.93 -6.70
CA ASP A 205 -0.58 12.11 -7.78
C ASP A 205 0.07 12.92 -8.92
N GLU A 206 -0.29 14.20 -9.10
CA GLU A 206 0.34 15.08 -10.10
C GLU A 206 1.65 15.70 -9.58
N VAL A 207 1.83 15.76 -8.26
CA VAL A 207 2.96 16.46 -7.62
C VAL A 207 3.98 15.47 -7.06
N PHE A 208 3.54 14.31 -6.56
CA PHE A 208 4.39 13.34 -5.89
C PHE A 208 4.52 12.03 -6.67
N THR A 209 5.73 11.48 -6.65
CA THR A 209 6.05 10.20 -7.24
C THR A 209 6.49 9.25 -6.14
N SER A 210 6.07 8.00 -6.21
CA SER A 210 6.47 6.95 -5.28
C SER A 210 7.39 5.94 -5.96
N PHE A 211 8.46 5.55 -5.27
CA PHE A 211 9.36 4.48 -5.64
C PHE A 211 9.28 3.38 -4.60
N GLY A 212 8.85 2.19 -4.99
CA GLY A 212 8.81 1.01 -4.14
C GLY A 212 9.64 -0.13 -4.74
N ARG A 213 10.38 -0.84 -3.92
CA ARG A 213 11.16 -2.02 -4.33
C ARG A 213 11.13 -3.10 -3.25
N GLU A 214 10.96 -4.33 -3.70
CA GLU A 214 11.28 -5.52 -2.92
C GLU A 214 12.71 -5.96 -3.18
N THR A 215 13.39 -6.46 -2.16
CA THR A 215 14.79 -6.89 -2.27
C THR A 215 15.11 -8.05 -1.36
N THR A 216 16.01 -8.90 -1.81
CA THR A 216 16.65 -9.94 -0.99
C THR A 216 18.05 -9.54 -0.55
N ARG A 217 18.51 -8.33 -0.94
CA ARG A 217 19.80 -7.79 -0.53
C ARG A 217 19.83 -7.60 0.99
N ARG A 218 20.97 -7.90 1.56
CA ARG A 218 21.26 -7.64 2.97
C ARG A 218 22.02 -6.33 3.11
N PHE A 219 21.79 -5.66 4.23
CA PHE A 219 22.36 -4.35 4.51
C PHE A 219 23.02 -4.32 5.89
N THR A 220 23.94 -3.41 6.08
CA THR A 220 24.36 -2.99 7.41
C THR A 220 23.55 -1.78 7.87
N ASP A 221 23.48 -1.55 9.19
CA ASP A 221 22.86 -0.35 9.76
C ASP A 221 23.52 0.92 9.23
N GLU A 222 24.85 0.87 9.03
CA GLU A 222 25.63 1.98 8.52
C GLU A 222 25.30 2.29 7.06
N GLU A 223 25.14 1.28 6.21
CA GLU A 223 24.71 1.47 4.82
C GLU A 223 23.34 2.11 4.73
N ILE A 224 22.37 1.64 5.53
CA ILE A 224 21.03 2.22 5.56
C ILE A 224 21.07 3.66 6.05
N ARG A 225 21.76 3.94 7.16
CA ARG A 225 21.89 5.30 7.68
C ARG A 225 22.52 6.24 6.67
N HIS A 226 23.61 5.83 6.06
CA HIS A 226 24.28 6.61 5.03
C HIS A 226 23.37 6.86 3.80
N ALA A 227 22.60 5.85 3.38
CA ALA A 227 21.67 6.01 2.28
C ALA A 227 20.55 7.03 2.62
N LEU A 228 20.00 6.95 3.82
CA LEU A 228 18.95 7.88 4.27
C LEU A 228 19.47 9.32 4.39
N GLU A 229 20.65 9.52 4.97
CA GLU A 229 21.30 10.84 5.06
C GLU A 229 21.61 11.43 3.66
N ALA A 230 21.95 10.58 2.68
CA ALA A 230 22.21 11.02 1.31
C ALA A 230 20.96 11.52 0.59
N LEU A 231 19.75 11.09 1.02
CA LEU A 231 18.48 11.53 0.42
C LEU A 231 18.21 13.04 0.59
N ASP A 232 18.94 13.73 1.47
CA ASP A 232 18.89 15.20 1.60
C ASP A 232 19.46 15.94 0.38
N ASP A 233 20.19 15.25 -0.51
CA ASP A 233 20.70 15.81 -1.76
C ASP A 233 19.60 15.90 -2.83
N THR A 234 18.86 17.01 -2.79
CA THR A 234 17.71 17.25 -3.67
C THR A 234 18.08 17.38 -5.15
N GLU A 235 19.34 17.74 -5.49
CA GLU A 235 19.80 17.82 -6.87
C GLU A 235 19.94 16.42 -7.48
N LYS A 236 20.34 15.45 -6.68
CA LYS A 236 20.61 14.09 -7.13
C LYS A 236 19.39 13.18 -7.07
N TYR A 237 18.60 13.26 -6.00
CA TYR A 237 17.53 12.32 -5.73
C TYR A 237 16.11 12.89 -5.92
N GLY A 238 15.98 14.21 -6.06
CA GLY A 238 14.71 14.93 -6.02
C GLY A 238 14.35 15.37 -4.59
N ILE A 239 13.20 15.97 -4.41
CA ILE A 239 12.74 16.42 -3.09
C ILE A 239 12.06 15.23 -2.41
N ILE A 240 12.77 14.57 -1.50
CA ILE A 240 12.25 13.41 -0.77
C ILE A 240 11.40 13.92 0.40
N LEU A 241 10.18 13.44 0.50
CA LEU A 241 9.26 13.75 1.59
C LEU A 241 9.31 12.68 2.68
N ARG A 242 9.38 11.43 2.27
CA ARG A 242 9.46 10.29 3.20
C ARG A 242 10.14 9.11 2.56
N ALA A 243 10.91 8.37 3.35
CA ALA A 243 11.36 7.03 3.00
C ALA A 243 11.11 6.09 4.17
N LYS A 244 10.65 4.89 3.88
CA LYS A 244 10.36 3.85 4.88
C LYS A 244 10.75 2.49 4.34
N GLY A 245 11.22 1.61 5.20
CA GLY A 245 11.51 0.26 4.77
C GLY A 245 11.83 -0.69 5.89
N ILE A 246 11.81 -1.96 5.52
CA ILE A 246 12.19 -3.09 6.36
C ILE A 246 13.07 -3.98 5.50
N VAL A 247 14.32 -4.15 5.86
CA VAL A 247 15.28 -4.94 5.08
C VAL A 247 16.04 -5.91 5.97
N GLN A 248 16.58 -6.97 5.38
CA GLN A 248 17.37 -7.95 6.13
C GLN A 248 18.77 -7.41 6.41
N GLY A 249 19.22 -7.51 7.67
CA GLY A 249 20.57 -7.19 8.07
C GLY A 249 21.57 -8.31 7.76
N GLU A 250 22.85 -7.97 7.56
CA GLU A 250 23.93 -8.94 7.37
C GLU A 250 24.13 -9.86 8.60
N ASP A 251 23.82 -9.35 9.78
CA ASP A 251 23.85 -10.06 11.06
C ASP A 251 22.65 -10.99 11.27
N GLY A 252 21.70 -11.01 10.31
CA GLY A 252 20.48 -11.81 10.34
C GLY A 252 19.32 -11.16 11.11
N GLN A 253 19.49 -9.97 11.67
CA GLN A 253 18.40 -9.18 12.23
C GLN A 253 17.71 -8.39 11.13
N TRP A 254 16.51 -7.88 11.40
CA TRP A 254 15.78 -7.05 10.47
C TRP A 254 15.92 -5.59 10.85
N ILE A 255 16.30 -4.77 9.88
CA ILE A 255 16.49 -3.33 9.99
C ILE A 255 15.21 -2.65 9.52
N HIS A 256 14.57 -1.94 10.42
CA HIS A 256 13.45 -1.07 10.14
C HIS A 256 13.94 0.36 10.09
N PHE A 257 13.56 1.10 9.08
CA PHE A 257 13.94 2.49 8.97
C PHE A 257 12.78 3.38 8.56
N ASP A 258 12.86 4.61 9.02
CA ASP A 258 11.94 5.70 8.65
C ASP A 258 12.78 6.98 8.49
N TYR A 259 12.47 7.76 7.47
CA TYR A 259 13.16 9.00 7.15
C TYR A 259 12.12 10.06 6.78
N VAL A 260 12.26 11.22 7.36
CA VAL A 260 11.72 12.49 6.90
C VAL A 260 12.88 13.48 6.79
N PRO A 261 12.80 14.57 5.98
CA PRO A 261 13.88 15.53 5.84
C PRO A 261 14.41 16.03 7.18
N GLY A 262 15.71 15.75 7.43
CA GLY A 262 16.39 16.11 8.68
C GLY A 262 16.21 15.15 9.85
N ASP A 263 15.44 14.07 9.71
CA ASP A 263 15.29 13.05 10.76
C ASP A 263 15.44 11.63 10.18
N VAL A 264 16.30 10.83 10.79
CA VAL A 264 16.64 9.46 10.38
C VAL A 264 16.47 8.52 11.56
N ASP A 265 15.50 7.63 11.48
CA ASP A 265 15.31 6.54 12.45
C ASP A 265 15.72 5.20 11.82
N VAL A 266 16.65 4.50 12.48
CA VAL A 266 17.11 3.15 12.09
C VAL A 266 17.11 2.30 13.34
N ARG A 267 16.31 1.23 13.33
CA ARG A 267 16.10 0.33 14.48
C ARG A 267 15.98 -1.12 14.04
N HIS A 268 16.20 -2.05 14.94
CA HIS A 268 15.89 -3.47 14.70
C HIS A 268 14.46 -3.81 15.10
N GLY A 269 13.86 -4.75 14.36
CA GLY A 269 12.48 -5.14 14.56
C GLY A 269 12.16 -6.57 14.14
N SER A 270 10.88 -6.88 14.03
CA SER A 270 10.40 -8.18 13.61
C SER A 270 10.79 -8.49 12.17
N ALA A 271 10.96 -9.78 11.88
CA ALA A 271 11.16 -10.27 10.51
C ALA A 271 9.96 -9.95 9.63
N GLU A 272 10.24 -9.64 8.36
CA GLU A 272 9.25 -9.43 7.31
C GLU A 272 9.36 -10.54 6.24
N ILE A 273 8.38 -10.66 5.37
CA ILE A 273 8.30 -11.71 4.35
C ILE A 273 9.38 -11.61 3.27
N ILE A 274 9.75 -10.40 2.92
CA ILE A 274 10.80 -10.01 1.99
C ILE A 274 11.26 -8.60 2.36
N GLY A 275 12.51 -8.27 2.09
CA GLY A 275 12.99 -6.91 2.26
C GLY A 275 12.25 -5.97 1.29
N ARG A 276 11.84 -4.80 1.78
CA ARG A 276 11.15 -3.79 0.97
C ARG A 276 11.47 -2.39 1.43
N LEU A 277 11.43 -1.47 0.50
CA LEU A 277 11.56 -0.06 0.78
C LEU A 277 10.66 0.79 -0.13
N CYS A 278 10.20 1.89 0.42
CA CYS A 278 9.34 2.85 -0.23
C CYS A 278 9.94 4.25 -0.05
N VAL A 279 9.99 5.04 -1.13
CA VAL A 279 10.43 6.43 -1.12
C VAL A 279 9.40 7.26 -1.84
N ILE A 280 8.93 8.35 -1.23
CA ILE A 280 7.99 9.28 -1.81
C ILE A 280 8.62 10.67 -1.88
N GLY A 281 8.45 11.33 -3.01
CA GLY A 281 9.01 12.65 -3.21
C GLY A 281 8.50 13.33 -4.47
N SER A 282 8.88 14.59 -4.65
CA SER A 282 8.62 15.34 -5.88
C SER A 282 9.86 15.35 -6.76
N LYS A 283 9.66 15.16 -8.06
CA LYS A 283 10.76 15.03 -9.05
C LYS A 283 11.76 13.93 -8.71
N LEU A 284 11.25 12.82 -8.19
CA LEU A 284 12.04 11.69 -7.73
C LEU A 284 12.90 11.10 -8.87
N ASN A 285 14.21 10.97 -8.63
CA ASN A 285 15.11 10.25 -9.51
C ASN A 285 15.19 8.78 -9.09
N GLU A 286 14.26 7.98 -9.57
CA GLU A 286 14.15 6.56 -9.20
C GLU A 286 15.41 5.75 -9.44
N GLN A 287 16.14 6.04 -10.55
CA GLN A 287 17.38 5.34 -10.88
C GLN A 287 18.49 5.67 -9.87
N ALA A 288 18.61 6.94 -9.48
CA ALA A 288 19.59 7.35 -8.48
C ALA A 288 19.26 6.77 -7.10
N VAL A 289 17.97 6.73 -6.73
CA VAL A 289 17.51 6.11 -5.48
C VAL A 289 17.78 4.61 -5.50
N ALA A 290 17.44 3.91 -6.59
CA ALA A 290 17.75 2.48 -6.72
C ALA A 290 19.24 2.20 -6.56
N ALA A 291 20.10 2.98 -7.23
CA ALA A 291 21.55 2.85 -7.14
C ALA A 291 22.08 3.14 -5.73
N LEU A 292 21.49 4.11 -5.01
CA LEU A 292 21.85 4.45 -3.63
C LEU A 292 21.68 3.26 -2.68
N PHE A 293 20.57 2.53 -2.82
CA PHE A 293 20.31 1.31 -2.06
C PHE A 293 20.92 0.05 -2.71
N GLY A 294 21.71 0.18 -3.78
CA GLY A 294 22.30 -0.95 -4.49
C GLY A 294 21.28 -1.90 -5.13
N LEU A 295 20.14 -1.34 -5.58
CA LEU A 295 19.05 -2.05 -6.24
C LEU A 295 19.06 -1.68 -7.72
N ASN A 296 19.57 -2.55 -8.56
CA ASN A 296 19.67 -2.33 -10.03
C ASN A 296 18.65 -3.15 -10.79
#